data_54d6ca1f3d31e4afb40d520875897d07
#
_entry.id   54d6ca1f3d31e4afb40d520875897d07
#
_cell.length_a   1.000
_cell.length_b   1.000
_cell.length_c   1.000
_cell.angle_alpha   90.00
_cell.angle_beta   90.00
_cell.angle_gamma   90.00
#
_symmetry.space_group_name_H-M   'P 1'
#
loop_
_entity.id
_entity.type
_entity.pdbx_description
1 polymer ?
#
loop_
_entity_poly.entity_id
_entity_poly.type
_entity_poly.pdbx_seq_one_letter_code
_entity_poly.pdbx_strand_id
1 'polypeptide(L)'
;MPSQRITTFWLLVPFLLAACAGSHKNAPFPPDISQADLVKIDAYGEQVRQAISEQMPDNDTWSGKECTVMISILPDGMLVKVEAEKGDPELCQAAVSAVARAKIQPAPDAKTGGIFKKAYLDFAM
;
A
#
# COMPACT_ATOMS: atom_id res chain seq x y z
N MET A 1 4.53 -36.28 41.53
CA MET A 1 3.81 -35.35 42.04
C MET A 1 3.87 -34.04 41.41
N PRO A 2 4.87 -33.22 41.62
CA PRO A 2 4.85 -31.86 41.07
C PRO A 2 4.88 -31.77 39.60
N SER A 3 5.23 -32.78 38.93
CA SER A 3 5.36 -32.70 37.48
C SER A 3 4.05 -32.61 36.75
N GLN A 4 2.99 -32.97 37.38
CA GLN A 4 1.75 -32.90 36.67
C GLN A 4 1.32 -31.54 36.37
N ARG A 5 1.61 -30.63 37.21
CA ARG A 5 1.14 -29.33 37.02
C ARG A 5 1.65 -28.68 35.81
N ILE A 6 2.80 -29.07 35.43
CA ILE A 6 3.46 -28.47 34.32
C ILE A 6 2.72 -28.65 33.02
N THR A 7 2.07 -29.78 32.90
CA THR A 7 1.43 -30.05 31.64
C THR A 7 0.27 -29.14 31.35
N THR A 8 -0.32 -28.55 32.34
CA THR A 8 -1.46 -27.70 32.07
C THR A 8 -1.08 -26.45 31.37
N PHE A 9 0.15 -26.03 31.55
CA PHE A 9 0.56 -24.87 30.88
C PHE A 9 0.49 -24.97 29.41
N TRP A 10 0.74 -26.09 28.85
CA TRP A 10 0.84 -26.28 27.45
C TRP A 10 -0.43 -25.99 26.70
N LEU A 11 -1.53 -26.12 27.36
CA LEU A 11 -2.80 -25.96 26.75
C LEU A 11 -3.09 -24.51 26.39
N LEU A 12 -2.45 -23.60 27.07
CA LEU A 12 -2.73 -22.21 26.87
C LEU A 12 -2.09 -21.64 25.62
N VAL A 13 -0.97 -22.18 25.29
CA VAL A 13 -0.21 -21.64 24.16
C VAL A 13 -0.96 -21.66 22.85
N PRO A 14 -1.63 -22.71 22.48
CA PRO A 14 -2.31 -22.76 21.20
C PRO A 14 -3.38 -21.70 21.01
N PHE A 15 -3.97 -21.27 22.10
CA PHE A 15 -5.02 -20.27 21.98
C PHE A 15 -4.54 -18.96 21.45
N LEU A 16 -3.36 -18.58 21.83
CA LEU A 16 -2.81 -17.32 21.39
C LEU A 16 -2.60 -17.27 19.90
N LEU A 17 -2.18 -18.39 19.36
CA LEU A 17 -1.95 -18.45 17.92
C LEU A 17 -3.24 -18.32 17.15
N ALA A 18 -4.29 -18.90 17.64
CA ALA A 18 -5.56 -18.83 16.96
C ALA A 18 -6.08 -17.39 16.91
N ALA A 19 -5.87 -16.65 17.96
CA ALA A 19 -6.33 -15.28 18.02
C ALA A 19 -5.61 -14.42 17.00
N CYS A 20 -4.34 -14.65 16.79
CA CYS A 20 -3.60 -13.88 15.82
C CYS A 20 -4.09 -14.12 14.41
N ALA A 21 -4.45 -15.33 14.10
CA ALA A 21 -4.91 -15.66 12.77
C ALA A 21 -6.18 -14.93 12.40
N GLY A 22 -7.01 -14.64 13.37
CA GLY A 22 -8.28 -14.00 13.12
C GLY A 22 -8.17 -12.57 12.62
N SER A 23 -7.05 -11.92 12.85
CA SER A 23 -6.93 -10.53 12.51
C SER A 23 -6.81 -10.27 11.01
N HIS A 24 -6.58 -11.29 10.23
CA HIS A 24 -6.39 -11.10 8.80
C HIS A 24 -7.68 -10.95 8.01
N LYS A 25 -8.80 -11.05 8.64
CA LYS A 25 -10.06 -11.01 7.93
C LYS A 25 -10.50 -9.66 7.48
N ASN A 26 -9.88 -8.63 7.96
CA ASN A 26 -10.32 -7.27 7.69
C ASN A 26 -9.58 -6.64 6.53
N ALA A 27 -9.32 -7.39 5.51
CA ALA A 27 -8.66 -6.85 4.33
C ALA A 27 -9.56 -5.83 3.63
N PRO A 28 -9.03 -4.70 3.17
CA PRO A 28 -9.84 -3.67 2.54
C PRO A 28 -10.25 -3.96 1.11
N PHE A 29 -9.85 -5.09 0.56
CA PHE A 29 -10.13 -5.42 -0.82
C PHE A 29 -11.48 -6.10 -0.98
N PRO A 30 -12.11 -5.96 -2.17
CA PRO A 30 -13.36 -6.65 -2.44
C PRO A 30 -13.20 -8.16 -2.30
N PRO A 31 -14.27 -8.88 -1.95
CA PRO A 31 -14.18 -10.32 -1.76
C PRO A 31 -13.87 -11.12 -3.02
N ASP A 32 -14.01 -10.53 -4.19
CA ASP A 32 -13.69 -11.22 -5.43
C ASP A 32 -12.21 -11.12 -5.81
N ILE A 33 -11.38 -10.52 -4.97
CA ILE A 33 -9.95 -10.42 -5.22
C ILE A 33 -9.27 -11.68 -4.68
N SER A 34 -8.60 -12.42 -5.54
CA SER A 34 -7.90 -13.63 -5.17
C SER A 34 -6.46 -13.33 -4.74
N GLN A 35 -5.77 -14.36 -4.22
CA GLN A 35 -4.34 -14.23 -3.90
C GLN A 35 -3.52 -13.87 -5.13
N ALA A 36 -3.84 -14.48 -6.26
CA ALA A 36 -3.13 -14.18 -7.50
C ALA A 36 -3.35 -12.73 -7.92
N ASP A 37 -4.56 -12.21 -7.70
CA ASP A 37 -4.85 -10.83 -8.00
C ASP A 37 -4.07 -9.88 -7.10
N LEU A 38 -3.93 -10.24 -5.82
CA LEU A 38 -3.14 -9.42 -4.89
C LEU A 38 -1.68 -9.30 -5.33
N VAL A 39 -1.11 -10.37 -5.85
CA VAL A 39 0.27 -10.33 -6.34
C VAL A 39 0.38 -9.33 -7.49
N LYS A 40 -0.58 -9.34 -8.40
CA LYS A 40 -0.58 -8.39 -9.51
C LYS A 40 -0.78 -6.95 -9.06
N ILE A 41 -1.67 -6.75 -8.09
CA ILE A 41 -1.93 -5.44 -7.53
C ILE A 41 -0.68 -4.88 -6.87
N ASP A 42 0.00 -5.71 -6.07
CA ASP A 42 1.24 -5.30 -5.42
C ASP A 42 2.33 -4.97 -6.43
N ALA A 43 2.48 -5.80 -7.45
CA ALA A 43 3.50 -5.59 -8.47
C ALA A 43 3.24 -4.29 -9.22
N TYR A 44 1.99 -4.04 -9.57
CA TYR A 44 1.65 -2.81 -10.26
C TYR A 44 1.85 -1.60 -9.36
N GLY A 45 1.49 -1.71 -8.09
CA GLY A 45 1.73 -0.65 -7.12
C GLY A 45 3.20 -0.28 -7.00
N GLU A 46 4.07 -1.29 -7.02
CA GLU A 46 5.50 -1.06 -6.98
C GLU A 46 5.99 -0.36 -8.25
N GLN A 47 5.47 -0.75 -9.41
CA GLN A 47 5.80 -0.07 -10.65
C GLN A 47 5.40 1.40 -10.62
N VAL A 48 4.22 1.68 -10.10
CA VAL A 48 3.73 3.05 -9.99
C VAL A 48 4.62 3.84 -9.04
N ARG A 49 4.93 3.26 -7.87
CA ARG A 49 5.82 3.93 -6.92
C ARG A 49 7.18 4.23 -7.51
N GLN A 50 7.73 3.28 -8.22
CA GLN A 50 9.05 3.46 -8.81
C GLN A 50 9.03 4.55 -9.86
N ALA A 51 8.01 4.57 -10.71
CA ALA A 51 7.87 5.60 -11.72
C ALA A 51 7.80 6.99 -11.09
N ILE A 52 7.09 7.11 -9.98
CA ILE A 52 6.98 8.37 -9.27
C ILE A 52 8.30 8.73 -8.59
N SER A 53 8.95 7.76 -7.98
CA SER A 53 10.23 8.00 -7.31
C SER A 53 11.29 8.54 -8.24
N GLU A 54 11.26 8.10 -9.47
CA GLU A 54 12.22 8.57 -10.48
C GLU A 54 12.05 10.06 -10.76
N GLN A 55 10.89 10.60 -10.49
CA GLN A 55 10.60 12.02 -10.69
C GLN A 55 10.74 12.85 -9.42
N MET A 56 10.98 12.21 -8.28
CA MET A 56 11.14 12.93 -7.03
C MET A 56 12.55 13.46 -6.92
N PRO A 57 12.72 14.73 -6.58
CA PRO A 57 14.06 15.26 -6.36
C PRO A 57 14.68 14.65 -5.11
N ASP A 58 15.99 14.50 -5.15
CA ASP A 58 16.74 14.04 -4.02
C ASP A 58 16.94 15.22 -3.08
N ASN A 59 16.33 15.17 -1.91
CA ASN A 59 16.36 16.34 -1.03
C ASN A 59 16.27 15.93 0.43
N ASP A 60 17.32 16.20 1.17
CA ASP A 60 17.39 15.85 2.59
C ASP A 60 16.45 16.66 3.45
N THR A 61 15.96 17.79 2.96
CA THR A 61 15.08 18.63 3.76
C THR A 61 13.75 17.96 4.07
N TRP A 62 13.41 16.88 3.35
CA TRP A 62 12.18 16.16 3.61
C TRP A 62 12.34 15.00 4.58
N SER A 63 13.52 14.80 5.11
CA SER A 63 13.78 13.72 6.07
C SER A 63 12.81 13.81 7.22
N GLY A 64 12.14 12.71 7.53
CA GLY A 64 11.17 12.66 8.61
C GLY A 64 9.81 13.24 8.27
N LYS A 65 9.62 13.73 7.05
CA LYS A 65 8.33 14.28 6.64
C LYS A 65 7.50 13.26 5.90
N GLU A 66 6.20 13.48 5.88
CA GLU A 66 5.25 12.56 5.26
C GLU A 66 4.22 13.33 4.45
N CYS A 67 3.70 12.67 3.43
CA CYS A 67 2.58 13.19 2.65
C CYS A 67 1.76 12.05 2.08
N THR A 68 0.44 12.16 2.18
CA THR A 68 -0.49 11.22 1.55
C THR A 68 -1.10 11.89 0.35
N VAL A 69 -1.04 11.22 -0.79
CA VAL A 69 -1.56 11.76 -2.06
C VAL A 69 -2.58 10.78 -2.62
N MET A 70 -3.72 11.31 -3.04
CA MET A 70 -4.73 10.52 -3.72
C MET A 70 -4.49 10.60 -5.22
N ILE A 71 -4.47 9.45 -5.89
CA ILE A 71 -4.29 9.40 -7.33
C ILE A 71 -5.42 8.60 -7.97
N SER A 72 -5.71 8.92 -9.21
CA SER A 72 -6.67 8.18 -10.02
C SER A 72 -6.01 7.87 -11.35
N ILE A 73 -5.80 6.58 -11.60
CA ILE A 73 -5.14 6.09 -12.80
C ILE A 73 -6.10 5.21 -13.58
N LEU A 74 -6.23 5.46 -14.87
CA LEU A 74 -7.03 4.60 -15.73
C LEU A 74 -6.27 3.32 -16.08
N PRO A 75 -6.95 2.27 -16.51
CA PRO A 75 -6.29 0.99 -16.82
C PRO A 75 -5.18 1.09 -17.86
N ASP A 76 -5.23 2.09 -18.74
CA ASP A 76 -4.18 2.29 -19.74
C ASP A 76 -2.97 3.05 -19.20
N GLY A 77 -2.98 3.39 -17.92
CA GLY A 77 -1.89 4.12 -17.28
C GLY A 77 -2.06 5.63 -17.27
N MET A 78 -3.14 6.14 -17.82
CA MET A 78 -3.37 7.58 -17.86
C MET A 78 -3.77 8.10 -16.48
N LEU A 79 -3.03 9.10 -16.00
CA LEU A 79 -3.36 9.77 -14.74
C LEU A 79 -4.46 10.79 -15.01
N VAL A 80 -5.58 10.67 -14.30
CA VAL A 80 -6.69 11.62 -14.46
C VAL A 80 -6.86 12.54 -13.28
N LYS A 81 -6.29 12.20 -12.14
CA LYS A 81 -6.41 13.05 -10.95
C LYS A 81 -5.29 12.78 -9.98
N VAL A 82 -4.79 13.84 -9.36
CA VAL A 82 -3.82 13.73 -8.27
C VAL A 82 -4.09 14.88 -7.30
N GLU A 83 -4.20 14.54 -6.02
CA GLU A 83 -4.47 15.51 -4.96
C GLU A 83 -3.71 15.17 -3.71
N ALA A 84 -3.09 16.17 -3.08
CA ALA A 84 -2.52 15.98 -1.76
C ALA A 84 -3.65 15.95 -0.73
N GLU A 85 -3.66 14.93 0.13
CA GLU A 85 -4.69 14.81 1.15
C GLU A 85 -4.23 15.40 2.48
N LYS A 86 -3.03 15.08 2.90
CA LYS A 86 -2.49 15.59 4.16
C LYS A 86 -0.99 15.38 4.19
N GLY A 87 -0.31 16.17 5.02
CA GLY A 87 1.11 16.02 5.23
C GLY A 87 1.86 17.34 5.09
N ASP A 88 3.17 17.23 4.98
CA ASP A 88 4.03 18.38 4.83
C ASP A 88 3.77 19.10 3.50
N PRO A 89 3.51 20.41 3.49
CA PRO A 89 3.13 21.11 2.25
C PRO A 89 4.19 21.03 1.16
N GLU A 90 5.45 21.15 1.52
CA GLU A 90 6.51 21.11 0.52
C GLU A 90 6.69 19.73 -0.07
N LEU A 91 6.67 18.70 0.78
CA LEU A 91 6.75 17.34 0.31
C LEU A 91 5.53 17.00 -0.54
N CYS A 92 4.35 17.43 -0.12
CA CYS A 92 3.13 17.19 -0.88
C CYS A 92 3.20 17.82 -2.26
N GLN A 93 3.71 19.03 -2.36
CA GLN A 93 3.84 19.69 -3.63
C GLN A 93 4.81 18.96 -4.55
N ALA A 94 5.93 18.51 -4.01
CA ALA A 94 6.90 17.74 -4.78
C ALA A 94 6.32 16.39 -5.21
N ALA A 95 5.55 15.75 -4.34
CA ALA A 95 4.93 14.47 -4.64
C ALA A 95 3.89 14.60 -5.76
N VAL A 96 3.03 15.61 -5.68
CA VAL A 96 2.03 15.86 -6.72
C VAL A 96 2.70 16.10 -8.07
N SER A 97 3.74 16.91 -8.09
CA SER A 97 4.51 17.17 -9.28
C SER A 97 5.14 15.91 -9.86
N ALA A 98 5.71 15.08 -8.99
CA ALA A 98 6.34 13.84 -9.40
C ALA A 98 5.33 12.88 -10.01
N VAL A 99 4.16 12.77 -9.39
CA VAL A 99 3.08 11.93 -9.94
C VAL A 99 2.67 12.41 -11.33
N ALA A 100 2.54 13.71 -11.49
CA ALA A 100 2.13 14.28 -12.76
C ALA A 100 3.14 14.01 -13.88
N ARG A 101 4.41 13.86 -13.53
CA ARG A 101 5.46 13.60 -14.50
C ARG A 101 5.81 12.12 -14.65
N ALA A 102 5.28 11.27 -13.81
CA ALA A 102 5.64 9.85 -13.82
C ALA A 102 5.14 9.16 -15.09
N LYS A 103 5.93 8.20 -15.57
CA LYS A 103 5.55 7.39 -16.71
C LYS A 103 4.95 6.09 -16.19
N ILE A 104 3.63 6.06 -16.12
CA ILE A 104 2.92 4.95 -15.54
C ILE A 104 2.51 3.98 -16.63
N GLN A 105 2.84 2.70 -16.42
CA GLN A 105 2.52 1.66 -17.38
C GLN A 105 1.05 1.26 -17.27
N PRO A 106 0.47 0.69 -18.32
CA PRO A 106 -0.89 0.16 -18.22
C PRO A 106 -0.97 -0.95 -17.19
N ALA A 107 -2.14 -1.10 -16.58
CA ALA A 107 -2.38 -2.17 -15.63
C ALA A 107 -2.38 -3.52 -16.35
N PRO A 108 -1.96 -4.60 -15.67
CA PRO A 108 -1.90 -5.92 -16.32
C PRO A 108 -3.26 -6.52 -16.63
N ASP A 109 -4.29 -6.13 -15.89
CA ASP A 109 -5.65 -6.61 -16.15
C ASP A 109 -6.67 -5.64 -15.60
N ALA A 110 -7.95 -5.93 -15.86
CA ALA A 110 -9.03 -5.03 -15.48
C ALA A 110 -9.21 -4.91 -13.97
N LYS A 111 -8.98 -6.00 -13.24
CA LYS A 111 -9.12 -5.97 -11.78
C LYS A 111 -8.08 -5.06 -11.15
N THR A 112 -6.83 -5.22 -11.56
CA THR A 112 -5.76 -4.36 -11.07
C THR A 112 -6.03 -2.92 -11.44
N GLY A 113 -6.41 -2.67 -12.69
CA GLY A 113 -6.73 -1.33 -13.13
C GLY A 113 -7.85 -0.70 -12.34
N GLY A 114 -8.85 -1.49 -11.96
CA GLY A 114 -9.97 -1.01 -11.18
C GLY A 114 -9.57 -0.54 -9.79
N ILE A 115 -8.62 -1.22 -9.18
CA ILE A 115 -8.12 -0.85 -7.86
C ILE A 115 -7.46 0.54 -7.89
N PHE A 116 -6.76 0.85 -8.97
CA PHE A 116 -6.01 2.10 -9.06
C PHE A 116 -6.82 3.27 -9.62
N LYS A 117 -8.11 3.08 -9.85
CA LYS A 117 -8.98 4.20 -10.21
C LYS A 117 -9.06 5.21 -9.08
N LYS A 118 -8.82 4.77 -7.86
CA LYS A 118 -8.68 5.66 -6.72
C LYS A 118 -7.76 4.99 -5.72
N ALA A 119 -6.58 5.52 -5.58
CA ALA A 119 -5.58 4.94 -4.69
C ALA A 119 -4.90 6.04 -3.88
N TYR A 120 -4.40 5.67 -2.71
CA TYR A 120 -3.69 6.59 -1.84
C TYR A 120 -2.25 6.13 -1.73
N LEU A 121 -1.34 7.06 -1.90
CA LEU A 121 0.09 6.80 -1.77
C LEU A 121 0.64 7.57 -0.60
N ASP A 122 1.35 6.89 0.28
CA ASP A 122 2.00 7.52 1.41
C ASP A 122 3.48 7.70 1.10
N PHE A 123 3.91 8.95 1.13
CA PHE A 123 5.31 9.29 0.96
C PHE A 123 5.90 9.55 2.34
N ALA A 124 6.84 8.72 2.75
CA ALA A 124 7.54 8.88 4.02
C ALA A 124 9.03 8.92 3.71
N MET A 125 9.67 10.05 4.02
CA MET A 125 11.06 10.28 3.65
C MET A 125 12.02 10.11 4.82
#